data_6c4b3cb296ac03df840016744344cfbf
#
_entry.id   6c4b3cb296ac03df840016744344cfbf
#
_cell.length_a   1.000
_cell.length_b   1.000
_cell.length_c   1.000
_cell.angle_alpha   90.00
_cell.angle_beta   90.00
_cell.angle_gamma   90.00
#
_symmetry.space_group_name_H-M   'P 1'
#
loop_
_entity.id
_entity.type
_entity.pdbx_description
1 polymer ?
#
loop_
_entity_poly.entity_id
_entity_poly.type
_entity_poly.pdbx_seq_one_letter_code
_entity_poly.pdbx_strand_id
1 'polypeptide(L)'
;MADKTSKTSAKLAKKGARKRVATKPALLAGGNPQIAKAYGDAPVQAYIAAISASKTRVNALMPSWKRDVGRRLDALIVRTVPGVRKAIKWNSPFYGVEDQVWFLSFHVFTKYVKVTFFRGASLRPVPPGESKHKDVRYLDIHEDELDEAQFAAWVKQASQLPGERM
;
A
#
# COMPACT_ATOMS: atom_id res chain seq x y z
N MET A 1 1.00 45.90 -24.66
CA MET A 1 0.82 44.48 -25.04
C MET A 1 1.91 43.55 -24.50
N ALA A 2 3.10 44.02 -24.28
CA ALA A 2 4.19 43.20 -23.70
C ALA A 2 3.96 42.83 -22.22
N ASP A 3 3.24 43.65 -21.46
CA ASP A 3 2.98 43.41 -20.02
C ASP A 3 2.03 42.25 -19.71
N LYS A 4 1.12 41.91 -20.63
CA LYS A 4 0.19 40.78 -20.42
C LYS A 4 0.87 39.41 -20.56
N THR A 5 1.90 39.32 -21.38
CA THR A 5 2.64 38.07 -21.62
C THR A 5 3.58 37.73 -20.48
N SER A 6 4.22 38.74 -19.86
CA SER A 6 5.14 38.52 -18.76
C SER A 6 4.41 38.12 -17.46
N LYS A 7 3.20 38.66 -17.21
CA LYS A 7 2.37 38.29 -16.05
C LYS A 7 1.87 36.85 -16.12
N THR A 8 1.56 36.36 -17.30
CA THR A 8 1.11 34.96 -17.51
C THR A 8 2.25 33.96 -17.28
N SER A 9 3.45 34.29 -17.75
CA SER A 9 4.64 33.45 -17.54
C SER A 9 5.03 33.36 -16.07
N ALA A 10 4.96 34.46 -15.33
CA ALA A 10 5.27 34.48 -13.90
C ALA A 10 4.27 33.64 -13.08
N LYS A 11 2.99 33.65 -13.46
CA LYS A 11 1.94 32.85 -12.80
C LYS A 11 2.12 31.36 -13.05
N LEU A 12 2.53 30.95 -14.26
CA LEU A 12 2.85 29.56 -14.57
C LEU A 12 4.10 29.06 -13.84
N ALA A 13 5.13 29.88 -13.72
CA ALA A 13 6.34 29.54 -12.99
C ALA A 13 6.06 29.33 -11.47
N LYS A 14 5.20 30.16 -10.86
CA LYS A 14 4.79 30.00 -9.48
C LYS A 14 3.99 28.71 -9.25
N LYS A 15 3.12 28.32 -10.19
CA LYS A 15 2.34 27.09 -10.11
C LYS A 15 3.24 25.84 -10.25
N GLY A 16 4.25 25.90 -11.11
CA GLY A 16 5.24 24.84 -11.25
C GLY A 16 6.12 24.69 -10.01
N ALA A 17 6.52 25.77 -9.38
CA ALA A 17 7.31 25.77 -8.15
C ALA A 17 6.53 25.18 -6.97
N ARG A 18 5.22 25.43 -6.86
CA ARG A 18 4.35 24.85 -5.81
C ARG A 18 4.21 23.33 -5.94
N LYS A 19 4.18 22.78 -7.14
CA LYS A 19 4.15 21.31 -7.37
C LYS A 19 5.43 20.62 -6.93
N ARG A 20 6.57 21.30 -6.99
CA ARG A 20 7.88 20.76 -6.60
C ARG A 20 8.12 20.76 -5.08
N VAL A 21 7.39 21.57 -4.32
CA VAL A 21 7.58 21.74 -2.87
C VAL A 21 6.69 20.79 -2.06
N ALA A 22 5.63 20.22 -2.66
CA ALA A 22 4.76 19.26 -1.98
C ALA A 22 5.43 17.89 -1.92
N THR A 23 6.16 17.60 -0.82
CA THR A 23 6.93 16.37 -0.63
C THR A 23 6.17 15.28 0.13
N LYS A 24 5.07 15.62 0.83
CA LYS A 24 4.29 14.64 1.60
C LYS A 24 3.07 14.19 0.79
N PRO A 25 2.83 12.86 0.66
CA PRO A 25 1.62 12.35 0.04
C PRO A 25 0.38 12.85 0.78
N ALA A 26 -0.66 13.24 0.05
CA ALA A 26 -1.97 13.45 0.61
C ALA A 26 -2.52 12.12 1.13
N LEU A 27 -3.41 12.17 2.13
CA LEU A 27 -4.05 10.98 2.66
C LEU A 27 -5.48 10.88 2.14
N LEU A 28 -5.83 9.69 1.68
CA LEU A 28 -7.21 9.33 1.37
C LEU A 28 -8.00 9.09 2.64
N ALA A 29 -9.32 8.95 2.53
CA ALA A 29 -10.16 8.57 3.66
C ALA A 29 -9.62 7.30 4.33
N GLY A 30 -9.57 7.29 5.66
CA GLY A 30 -8.99 6.18 6.42
C GLY A 30 -7.49 6.26 6.67
N GLY A 31 -6.80 7.24 6.09
CA GLY A 31 -5.36 7.46 6.29
C GLY A 31 -4.46 6.74 5.30
N ASN A 32 -5.04 6.21 4.20
CA ASN A 32 -4.23 5.61 3.14
C ASN A 32 -3.50 6.70 2.35
N PRO A 33 -2.17 6.58 2.16
CA PRO A 33 -1.43 7.55 1.36
C PRO A 33 -1.86 7.57 -0.10
N GLN A 34 -1.97 8.77 -0.66
CA GLN A 34 -2.14 8.96 -2.10
C GLN A 34 -0.74 9.10 -2.70
N ILE A 35 -0.31 8.09 -3.44
CA ILE A 35 1.06 7.99 -3.94
C ILE A 35 1.06 7.54 -5.40
N ALA A 36 1.95 8.14 -6.19
CA ALA A 36 2.07 7.83 -7.61
C ALA A 36 2.54 6.39 -7.85
N LYS A 37 2.11 5.81 -8.96
CA LYS A 37 2.59 4.52 -9.43
C LYS A 37 4.12 4.51 -9.53
N ALA A 38 4.75 3.51 -8.94
CA ALA A 38 6.21 3.37 -8.96
C ALA A 38 6.58 1.91 -8.67
N TYR A 39 7.81 1.55 -9.01
CA TYR A 39 8.29 0.18 -8.86
C TYR A 39 9.47 0.14 -7.88
N GLY A 40 9.61 -0.99 -7.18
CA GLY A 40 10.70 -1.26 -6.25
C GLY A 40 10.33 -1.05 -4.80
N ASP A 41 11.30 -1.24 -3.92
CA ASP A 41 11.13 -1.16 -2.47
C ASP A 41 10.93 0.27 -1.96
N ALA A 42 11.68 1.24 -2.49
CA ALA A 42 11.65 2.61 -1.99
C ALA A 42 10.25 3.24 -1.98
N PRO A 43 9.43 3.14 -3.04
CA PRO A 43 8.07 3.67 -2.99
C PRO A 43 7.17 2.94 -2.00
N VAL A 44 7.35 1.65 -1.77
CA VAL A 44 6.59 0.91 -0.76
C VAL A 44 6.98 1.38 0.65
N GLN A 45 8.25 1.61 0.93
CA GLN A 45 8.69 2.18 2.21
C GLN A 45 8.14 3.59 2.42
N ALA A 46 8.12 4.41 1.37
CA ALA A 46 7.53 5.74 1.42
C ALA A 46 6.01 5.67 1.72
N TYR A 47 5.30 4.73 1.11
CA TYR A 47 3.89 4.49 1.40
C TYR A 47 3.68 4.15 2.89
N ILE A 48 4.42 3.18 3.41
CA ILE A 48 4.28 2.74 4.80
C ILE A 48 4.58 3.90 5.76
N ALA A 49 5.64 4.65 5.52
CA ALA A 49 6.01 5.80 6.33
C ALA A 49 4.94 6.90 6.33
N ALA A 50 4.20 7.03 5.23
CA ALA A 50 3.16 8.05 5.06
C ALA A 50 1.81 7.64 5.66
N ILE A 51 1.60 6.38 6.07
CA ILE A 51 0.36 5.96 6.72
C ILE A 51 0.11 6.84 7.94
N SER A 52 -1.09 7.42 8.03
CA SER A 52 -1.44 8.38 9.06
C SER A 52 -1.18 7.86 10.47
N ALA A 53 -0.50 8.67 11.28
CA ALA A 53 -0.44 8.44 12.71
C ALA A 53 -1.82 8.75 13.33
N SER A 54 -2.19 8.02 14.38
CA SER A 54 -3.41 8.29 15.13
C SER A 54 -3.45 9.75 15.59
N LYS A 55 -4.60 10.40 15.44
CA LYS A 55 -4.82 11.79 15.89
C LYS A 55 -4.99 11.91 17.41
N THR A 56 -4.88 10.84 18.16
CA THR A 56 -5.02 10.89 19.61
C THR A 56 -3.81 11.58 20.23
N ARG A 57 -4.02 12.69 20.91
CA ARG A 57 -2.97 13.53 21.51
C ARG A 57 -2.01 12.77 22.45
N VAL A 58 -2.49 11.70 23.04
CA VAL A 58 -1.70 10.90 24.01
C VAL A 58 -0.61 10.07 23.32
N ASN A 59 -0.75 9.82 22.02
CA ASN A 59 0.13 8.94 21.27
C ASN A 59 0.80 9.63 20.08
N ALA A 60 1.02 10.94 20.16
CA ALA A 60 1.64 11.71 19.07
C ALA A 60 3.04 11.21 18.68
N LEU A 61 3.72 10.50 19.59
CA LEU A 61 5.06 9.95 19.39
C LEU A 61 5.05 8.45 19.01
N MET A 62 3.88 7.79 19.04
CA MET A 62 3.78 6.39 18.67
C MET A 62 3.29 6.23 17.23
N PRO A 63 3.90 5.32 16.45
CA PRO A 63 3.39 5.04 15.11
C PRO A 63 1.94 4.59 15.21
N SER A 64 1.11 4.99 14.24
CA SER A 64 -0.22 4.43 14.09
C SER A 64 -0.14 2.90 14.06
N TRP A 65 -1.08 2.21 14.70
CA TRP A 65 -1.13 0.76 14.63
C TRP A 65 -1.22 0.26 13.18
N LYS A 66 -1.85 1.04 12.29
CA LYS A 66 -1.94 0.70 10.85
C LYS A 66 -0.57 0.79 10.17
N ARG A 67 0.26 1.76 10.55
CA ARG A 67 1.63 1.84 10.06
C ARG A 67 2.46 0.67 10.55
N ASP A 68 2.30 0.29 11.81
CA ASP A 68 2.96 -0.88 12.37
C ASP A 68 2.55 -2.16 11.64
N VAL A 69 1.25 -2.35 11.39
CA VAL A 69 0.76 -3.47 10.58
C VAL A 69 1.41 -3.45 9.18
N GLY A 70 1.45 -2.31 8.51
CA GLY A 70 2.09 -2.18 7.20
C GLY A 70 3.55 -2.63 7.21
N ARG A 71 4.32 -2.21 8.21
CA ARG A 71 5.72 -2.64 8.40
C ARG A 71 5.85 -4.14 8.60
N ARG A 72 4.97 -4.70 9.43
CA ARG A 72 4.98 -6.14 9.75
C ARG A 72 4.60 -6.97 8.53
N LEU A 73 3.59 -6.55 7.77
CA LEU A 73 3.21 -7.21 6.53
C LEU A 73 4.38 -7.22 5.54
N ASP A 74 5.00 -6.08 5.31
CA ASP A 74 6.13 -5.96 4.39
C ASP A 74 7.30 -6.86 4.83
N ALA A 75 7.66 -6.82 6.11
CA ALA A 75 8.75 -7.64 6.66
C ALA A 75 8.47 -9.14 6.54
N LEU A 76 7.24 -9.57 6.81
CA LEU A 76 6.82 -10.97 6.68
C LEU A 76 6.86 -11.44 5.22
N ILE A 77 6.41 -10.60 4.30
CA ILE A 77 6.43 -10.92 2.86
C ILE A 77 7.87 -11.05 2.37
N VAL A 78 8.73 -10.08 2.70
CA VAL A 78 10.14 -10.10 2.28
C VAL A 78 10.87 -11.33 2.82
N ARG A 79 10.63 -11.68 4.07
CA ARG A 79 11.24 -12.85 4.71
C ARG A 79 10.73 -14.16 4.11
N THR A 80 9.44 -14.22 3.78
CA THR A 80 8.80 -15.45 3.27
C THR A 80 9.11 -15.69 1.80
N VAL A 81 9.23 -14.61 1.00
CA VAL A 81 9.47 -14.66 -0.44
C VAL A 81 10.73 -13.87 -0.77
N PRO A 82 11.93 -14.49 -0.64
CA PRO A 82 13.16 -13.81 -1.03
C PRO A 82 13.13 -13.37 -2.49
N GLY A 83 13.56 -12.13 -2.74
CA GLY A 83 13.52 -11.57 -4.08
C GLY A 83 12.13 -11.10 -4.55
N VAL A 84 11.17 -10.97 -3.63
CA VAL A 84 9.82 -10.47 -3.95
C VAL A 84 9.90 -9.14 -4.70
N ARG A 85 9.09 -9.02 -5.76
CA ARG A 85 8.93 -7.78 -6.51
C ARG A 85 7.89 -6.90 -5.82
N LYS A 86 8.15 -5.60 -5.79
CA LYS A 86 7.26 -4.63 -5.15
C LYS A 86 6.91 -3.51 -6.12
N ALA A 87 5.71 -2.97 -5.96
CA ALA A 87 5.28 -1.77 -6.68
C ALA A 87 4.22 -1.03 -5.88
N ILE A 88 4.00 0.23 -6.27
CA ILE A 88 2.81 0.99 -5.91
C ILE A 88 1.93 1.10 -7.13
N LYS A 89 0.69 0.69 -7.01
CA LYS A 89 -0.36 0.82 -8.04
C LYS A 89 -1.67 1.16 -7.32
N TRP A 90 -2.45 2.07 -7.88
CA TRP A 90 -3.73 2.50 -7.28
C TRP A 90 -3.63 2.82 -5.79
N ASN A 91 -2.61 3.59 -5.41
CA ASN A 91 -2.35 3.99 -4.03
C ASN A 91 -2.20 2.81 -3.06
N SER A 92 -1.64 1.70 -3.51
CA SER A 92 -1.47 0.49 -2.70
C SER A 92 -0.16 -0.22 -3.00
N PRO A 93 0.49 -0.81 -2.00
CA PRO A 93 1.62 -1.70 -2.24
C PRO A 93 1.17 -3.01 -2.91
N PHE A 94 1.92 -3.45 -3.90
CA PHE A 94 1.73 -4.71 -4.61
C PHE A 94 2.98 -5.57 -4.47
N TYR A 95 2.78 -6.88 -4.34
CA TYR A 95 3.85 -7.85 -4.16
C TYR A 95 3.69 -8.99 -5.16
N GLY A 96 4.79 -9.35 -5.83
CA GLY A 96 4.78 -10.38 -6.85
C GLY A 96 6.10 -11.13 -6.95
N VAL A 97 6.11 -12.25 -7.66
CA VAL A 97 7.33 -13.04 -7.92
C VAL A 97 7.97 -12.69 -9.24
N GLU A 98 7.21 -12.06 -10.14
CA GLU A 98 7.65 -11.59 -11.45
C GLU A 98 7.16 -10.18 -11.69
N ASP A 99 7.80 -9.49 -12.63
CA ASP A 99 7.39 -8.14 -13.02
C ASP A 99 5.99 -8.18 -13.62
N GLN A 100 5.11 -7.26 -13.16
CA GLN A 100 3.72 -7.12 -13.57
C GLN A 100 2.81 -8.31 -13.24
N VAL A 101 3.28 -9.24 -12.38
CA VAL A 101 2.50 -10.40 -11.94
C VAL A 101 2.45 -10.38 -10.41
N TRP A 102 1.26 -10.19 -9.86
CA TRP A 102 1.06 -9.87 -8.46
C TRP A 102 0.25 -10.96 -7.75
N PHE A 103 0.65 -11.30 -6.52
CA PHE A 103 -0.09 -12.26 -5.70
C PHE A 103 -0.82 -11.59 -4.53
N LEU A 104 -0.38 -10.40 -4.11
CA LEU A 104 -0.91 -9.74 -2.93
C LEU A 104 -0.82 -8.22 -3.07
N SER A 105 -1.80 -7.52 -2.49
CA SER A 105 -1.70 -6.08 -2.20
C SER A 105 -2.35 -5.79 -0.86
N PHE A 106 -2.09 -4.59 -0.30
CA PHE A 106 -2.86 -4.15 0.85
C PHE A 106 -3.21 -2.66 0.74
N HIS A 107 -4.23 -2.25 1.47
CA HIS A 107 -4.75 -0.88 1.46
C HIS A 107 -5.25 -0.51 2.86
N VAL A 108 -5.04 0.74 3.26
CA VAL A 108 -5.40 1.23 4.60
C VAL A 108 -6.80 1.82 4.57
N PHE A 109 -7.68 1.31 5.43
CA PHE A 109 -9.02 1.83 5.67
C PHE A 109 -9.12 2.44 7.08
N THR A 110 -10.26 3.01 7.42
CA THR A 110 -10.44 3.70 8.71
C THR A 110 -10.23 2.77 9.90
N LYS A 111 -10.81 1.57 9.88
CA LYS A 111 -10.83 0.65 11.02
C LYS A 111 -9.96 -0.59 10.84
N TYR A 112 -9.39 -0.79 9.66
CA TYR A 112 -8.61 -2.00 9.36
C TYR A 112 -7.65 -1.76 8.20
N VAL A 113 -6.71 -2.66 8.06
CA VAL A 113 -5.86 -2.78 6.86
C VAL A 113 -6.37 -3.99 6.08
N LYS A 114 -6.77 -3.77 4.83
CA LYS A 114 -7.28 -4.84 3.96
C LYS A 114 -6.13 -5.42 3.14
N VAL A 115 -5.90 -6.72 3.29
CA VAL A 115 -5.02 -7.48 2.41
C VAL A 115 -5.86 -8.15 1.33
N THR A 116 -5.42 -8.04 0.09
CA THR A 116 -6.05 -8.70 -1.05
C THR A 116 -5.13 -9.82 -1.54
N PHE A 117 -5.63 -11.04 -1.51
CA PHE A 117 -4.96 -12.19 -2.15
C PHE A 117 -5.66 -12.46 -3.48
N PHE A 118 -4.94 -12.26 -4.59
CA PHE A 118 -5.54 -12.36 -5.94
C PHE A 118 -5.97 -13.78 -6.29
N ARG A 119 -5.35 -14.79 -5.68
CA ARG A 119 -5.76 -16.21 -5.79
C ARG A 119 -6.17 -16.76 -4.42
N GLY A 120 -6.81 -15.92 -3.61
CA GLY A 120 -7.16 -16.26 -2.23
C GLY A 120 -8.06 -17.47 -2.08
N ALA A 121 -8.93 -17.75 -3.05
CA ALA A 121 -9.78 -18.94 -3.03
C ALA A 121 -9.01 -20.25 -3.04
N SER A 122 -7.77 -20.23 -3.52
CA SER A 122 -6.89 -21.42 -3.58
C SER A 122 -6.00 -21.58 -2.34
N LEU A 123 -6.07 -20.63 -1.40
CA LEU A 123 -5.28 -20.70 -0.15
C LEU A 123 -5.97 -21.61 0.87
N ARG A 124 -5.19 -22.21 1.76
CA ARG A 124 -5.70 -23.08 2.83
C ARG A 124 -5.12 -22.65 4.19
N PRO A 125 -5.94 -22.33 5.19
CA PRO A 125 -7.41 -22.12 5.04
C PRO A 125 -7.72 -20.94 4.11
N VAL A 126 -8.92 -20.91 3.56
CA VAL A 126 -9.32 -19.79 2.69
C VAL A 126 -9.46 -18.52 3.55
N PRO A 127 -8.84 -17.39 3.15
CA PRO A 127 -9.04 -16.13 3.87
C PRO A 127 -10.53 -15.74 3.97
N PRO A 128 -10.95 -15.11 5.07
CA PRO A 128 -12.39 -14.99 5.41
C PRO A 128 -13.15 -13.96 4.58
N GLY A 129 -12.49 -12.97 3.98
CA GLY A 129 -13.17 -11.89 3.28
C GLY A 129 -13.54 -12.27 1.85
N GLU A 130 -14.83 -12.29 1.55
CA GLU A 130 -15.31 -12.59 0.21
C GLU A 130 -15.16 -11.41 -0.74
N SER A 131 -15.06 -11.70 -2.04
CA SER A 131 -14.96 -10.72 -3.11
C SER A 131 -15.97 -11.04 -4.21
N LYS A 132 -16.33 -10.04 -4.99
CA LYS A 132 -17.13 -10.22 -6.22
C LYS A 132 -16.34 -11.04 -7.27
N HIS A 133 -15.03 -11.05 -7.19
CA HIS A 133 -14.19 -11.85 -8.07
C HIS A 133 -13.99 -13.24 -7.47
N LYS A 134 -14.26 -14.26 -8.27
CA LYS A 134 -14.25 -15.67 -7.89
C LYS A 134 -12.98 -16.11 -7.17
N ASP A 135 -11.82 -15.69 -7.65
CA ASP A 135 -10.54 -16.13 -7.11
C ASP A 135 -9.99 -15.28 -5.97
N VAL A 136 -10.49 -14.08 -5.83
CA VAL A 136 -9.98 -13.08 -4.88
C VAL A 136 -10.57 -13.29 -3.49
N ARG A 137 -9.73 -13.20 -2.45
CA ARG A 137 -10.18 -13.16 -1.05
C ARG A 137 -9.45 -12.06 -0.30
N TYR A 138 -10.12 -11.54 0.73
CA TYR A 138 -9.63 -10.46 1.55
C TYR A 138 -9.35 -10.91 2.97
N LEU A 139 -8.38 -10.24 3.59
CA LEU A 139 -8.14 -10.32 5.02
C LEU A 139 -8.21 -8.89 5.58
N ASP A 140 -9.18 -8.62 6.44
CA ASP A 140 -9.28 -7.35 7.14
C ASP A 140 -8.58 -7.47 8.49
N ILE A 141 -7.49 -6.72 8.67
CA ILE A 141 -6.68 -6.76 9.88
C ILE A 141 -7.06 -5.55 10.74
N HIS A 142 -7.69 -5.82 11.88
CA HIS A 142 -7.99 -4.82 12.90
C HIS A 142 -6.81 -4.67 13.87
N GLU A 143 -6.86 -3.65 14.72
CA GLU A 143 -5.83 -3.42 15.73
C GLU A 143 -5.61 -4.67 16.59
N ASP A 144 -4.34 -5.07 16.76
CA ASP A 144 -3.91 -6.24 17.56
C ASP A 144 -4.42 -7.61 17.04
N GLU A 145 -4.91 -7.68 15.80
CA GLU A 145 -5.46 -8.93 15.24
C GLU A 145 -4.57 -9.61 14.19
N LEU A 146 -3.35 -9.13 13.95
CA LEU A 146 -2.49 -9.78 12.97
C LEU A 146 -1.90 -11.08 13.49
N ASP A 147 -2.37 -12.20 12.93
CA ASP A 147 -1.74 -13.51 13.11
C ASP A 147 -0.59 -13.67 12.12
N GLU A 148 0.63 -13.42 12.57
CA GLU A 148 1.80 -13.42 11.70
C GLU A 148 2.10 -14.80 11.11
N ALA A 149 1.92 -15.87 11.87
CA ALA A 149 2.17 -17.23 11.40
C ALA A 149 1.20 -17.62 10.28
N GLN A 150 -0.08 -17.34 10.47
CA GLN A 150 -1.09 -17.60 9.45
C GLN A 150 -0.86 -16.74 8.21
N PHE A 151 -0.55 -15.47 8.40
CA PHE A 151 -0.27 -14.57 7.29
C PHE A 151 0.93 -15.06 6.47
N ALA A 152 2.04 -15.43 7.12
CA ALA A 152 3.22 -15.96 6.46
C ALA A 152 2.91 -17.26 5.69
N ALA A 153 2.08 -18.14 6.25
CA ALA A 153 1.65 -19.36 5.57
C ALA A 153 0.86 -19.06 4.29
N TRP A 154 -0.03 -18.09 4.33
CA TRP A 154 -0.77 -17.63 3.14
C TRP A 154 0.15 -17.00 2.10
N VAL A 155 1.09 -16.16 2.52
CA VAL A 155 2.07 -15.53 1.61
C VAL A 155 2.88 -16.58 0.88
N LYS A 156 3.36 -17.60 1.59
CA LYS A 156 4.12 -18.69 0.99
C LYS A 156 3.30 -19.41 -0.08
N GLN A 157 2.06 -19.77 0.23
CA GLN A 157 1.15 -20.42 -0.72
C GLN A 157 0.87 -19.52 -1.93
N ALA A 158 0.53 -18.25 -1.67
CA ALA A 158 0.17 -17.27 -2.70
C ALA A 158 1.33 -17.06 -3.70
N SER A 159 2.57 -17.01 -3.20
CA SER A 159 3.76 -16.84 -4.04
C SER A 159 4.02 -18.01 -4.97
N GLN A 160 3.45 -19.17 -4.70
CA GLN A 160 3.60 -20.38 -5.49
C GLN A 160 2.46 -20.58 -6.50
N LEU A 161 1.43 -19.76 -6.44
CA LEU A 161 0.31 -19.77 -7.38
C LEU A 161 0.57 -18.85 -8.56
N PRO A 162 -0.11 -19.06 -9.70
CA PRO A 162 -0.10 -18.08 -10.79
C PRO A 162 -0.60 -16.73 -10.26
N GLY A 163 0.17 -15.68 -10.47
CA GLY A 163 -0.23 -14.34 -10.06
C GLY A 163 -1.23 -13.69 -11.01
N GLU A 164 -1.72 -12.54 -10.64
CA GLU A 164 -2.59 -11.73 -11.48
C GLU A 164 -1.76 -10.71 -12.26
N ARG A 165 -1.93 -10.67 -13.54
CA ARG A 165 -1.22 -9.74 -14.42
C ARG A 165 -1.97 -8.40 -14.47
N MET A 166 -1.29 -7.32 -14.10
CA MET A 166 -1.85 -5.97 -14.09
C MET A 166 -0.83 -4.92 -14.52
#